data_bf4aaaf7f9b9613dcd12b851dc149254
#
_entry.id   bf4aaaf7f9b9613dcd12b851dc149254
#
_cell.length_a   1.000
_cell.length_b   1.000
_cell.length_c   1.000
_cell.angle_alpha   90.00
_cell.angle_beta   90.00
_cell.angle_gamma   90.00
#
_symmetry.space_group_name_H-M   'P 1'
#
loop_
_entity.id
_entity.type
_entity.pdbx_description
1 polymer ?
#
loop_
_entity_poly.entity_id
_entity_poly.type
_entity_poly.pdbx_seq_one_letter_code
_entity_poly.pdbx_strand_id
1 'polypeptide(L)'
;MENNLINEAIDKIKSLKVDIPIIAIVLGSGLGNFIHWIENPTFVNFEEIPGFQPSTAPSHGGKLIFGTFKGVNLCLMQGRLHLYEGYSANQVTFPIRVMRRLGAKNLFITTVSYTHLRAHETVL
;
A
#
# COMPACT_ATOMS: atom_id res chain seq x y z
N MET A 1 16.91 12.98 6.11
CA MET A 1 15.62 13.58 5.81
C MET A 1 14.59 12.53 5.47
N GLU A 2 14.92 11.63 4.59
CA GLU A 2 13.98 10.55 4.26
C GLU A 2 13.63 9.67 5.44
N ASN A 3 14.62 9.36 6.29
CA ASN A 3 14.37 8.55 7.48
C ASN A 3 13.39 9.22 8.44
N ASN A 4 13.41 10.54 8.51
CA ASN A 4 12.47 11.27 9.37
C ASN A 4 11.05 11.15 8.83
N LEU A 5 10.88 11.23 7.52
CA LEU A 5 9.56 11.06 6.92
C LEU A 5 9.04 9.65 7.13
N ILE A 6 9.90 8.65 7.01
CA ILE A 6 9.50 7.27 7.27
C ILE A 6 9.05 7.12 8.71
N ASN A 7 9.80 7.68 9.65
CA ASN A 7 9.43 7.61 11.06
C ASN A 7 8.11 8.32 11.35
N GLU A 8 7.88 9.47 10.72
CA GLU A 8 6.62 10.19 10.87
C GLU A 8 5.45 9.38 10.32
N ALA A 9 5.65 8.73 9.16
CA ALA A 9 4.61 7.89 8.58
C ALA A 9 4.30 6.71 9.50
N ILE A 10 5.33 6.07 10.04
CA ILE A 10 5.14 4.94 10.94
C ILE A 10 4.43 5.38 12.21
N ASP A 11 4.82 6.52 12.77
CA ASP A 11 4.18 7.03 13.98
C ASP A 11 2.69 7.31 13.72
N LYS A 12 2.37 7.88 12.58
CA LYS A 12 0.97 8.12 12.21
C LYS A 12 0.19 6.83 12.12
N ILE A 13 0.76 5.83 11.45
CA ILE A 13 0.09 4.53 11.30
C ILE A 13 -0.10 3.87 12.66
N LYS A 14 0.91 3.90 13.51
CA LYS A 14 0.80 3.32 14.85
C LYS A 14 -0.21 4.04 15.71
N SER A 15 -0.40 5.33 15.49
CA SER A 15 -1.39 6.10 16.24
C SER A 15 -2.82 5.65 15.95
N LEU A 16 -3.03 4.97 14.84
CA LEU A 16 -4.33 4.46 14.45
C LEU A 16 -4.65 3.13 15.11
N LYS A 17 -3.71 2.59 15.86
CA LYS A 17 -3.87 1.33 16.62
C LYS A 17 -4.21 0.14 15.72
N VAL A 18 -3.67 0.11 14.53
CA VAL A 18 -3.80 -1.04 13.64
C VAL A 18 -2.78 -2.09 14.00
N ASP A 19 -3.11 -3.35 13.73
CA ASP A 19 -2.16 -4.43 13.92
C ASP A 19 -1.05 -4.34 12.88
N ILE A 20 0.19 -4.62 13.32
CA ILE A 20 1.34 -4.55 12.42
C ILE A 20 1.21 -5.62 11.35
N PRO A 21 1.21 -5.25 10.08
CA PRO A 21 1.07 -6.24 9.01
C PRO A 21 2.37 -7.01 8.81
N ILE A 22 2.24 -8.30 8.57
CA ILE A 22 3.38 -9.14 8.20
C ILE A 22 3.51 -9.22 6.68
N ILE A 23 2.43 -8.94 5.98
CA ILE A 23 2.39 -8.97 4.52
C ILE A 23 1.83 -7.65 4.01
N ALA A 24 2.48 -7.09 3.00
CA ALA A 24 1.99 -5.93 2.29
C ALA A 24 1.68 -6.34 0.84
N ILE A 25 0.55 -5.90 0.32
CA ILE A 25 0.13 -6.24 -1.03
C ILE A 25 -0.22 -4.95 -1.78
N VAL A 26 0.46 -4.72 -2.90
CA VAL A 26 0.13 -3.60 -3.78
C VAL A 26 -0.88 -4.11 -4.81
N LEU A 27 -2.07 -3.56 -4.78
CA LEU A 27 -3.14 -4.00 -5.66
C LEU A 27 -3.04 -3.33 -7.02
N GLY A 28 -3.04 -4.15 -8.06
CA GLY A 28 -3.18 -3.66 -9.42
C GLY A 28 -4.64 -3.39 -9.73
N SER A 29 -4.88 -2.76 -10.87
CA SER A 29 -6.23 -2.49 -11.33
C SER A 29 -6.98 -3.81 -11.55
N GLY A 30 -8.23 -3.84 -11.19
CA GLY A 30 -9.05 -5.05 -11.33
C GLY A 30 -9.03 -5.97 -10.11
N LEU A 31 -8.19 -5.70 -9.13
CA LEU A 31 -8.12 -6.52 -7.93
C LEU A 31 -8.76 -5.86 -6.70
N GLY A 32 -9.53 -4.80 -6.94
CA GLY A 32 -10.18 -4.08 -5.84
C GLY A 32 -11.15 -4.94 -5.03
N ASN A 33 -11.67 -6.01 -5.62
CA ASN A 33 -12.59 -6.88 -4.90
C ASN A 33 -11.93 -7.66 -3.76
N PHE A 34 -10.61 -7.77 -3.79
CA PHE A 34 -9.88 -8.43 -2.72
C PHE A 34 -10.13 -7.77 -1.37
N ILE A 35 -10.44 -6.50 -1.37
CA ILE A 35 -10.73 -5.75 -0.14
C ILE A 35 -11.89 -6.38 0.63
N HIS A 36 -12.86 -6.95 -0.07
CA HIS A 36 -14.02 -7.57 0.58
C HIS A 36 -13.69 -8.81 1.39
N TRP A 37 -12.50 -9.36 1.17
CA TRP A 37 -12.08 -10.58 1.87
C TRP A 37 -11.33 -10.25 3.16
N ILE A 38 -11.03 -8.97 3.38
CA ILE A 38 -10.28 -8.54 4.55
C ILE A 38 -11.22 -8.41 5.74
N GLU A 39 -10.82 -8.99 6.86
CA GLU A 39 -11.58 -8.92 8.10
C GLU A 39 -11.14 -7.73 8.92
N ASN A 40 -12.11 -7.04 9.49
CA ASN A 40 -11.89 -5.86 10.35
C ASN A 40 -11.00 -4.82 9.69
N PRO A 41 -11.34 -4.36 8.46
CA PRO A 41 -10.48 -3.44 7.75
C PRO A 41 -10.48 -2.04 8.35
N THR A 42 -9.30 -1.44 8.39
CA THR A 42 -9.13 -0.02 8.73
C THR A 42 -8.58 0.67 7.49
N PHE A 43 -9.26 1.69 7.02
CA PHE A 43 -8.89 2.43 5.81
C PHE A 43 -8.18 3.70 6.19
N VAL A 44 -7.06 3.97 5.53
CA VAL A 44 -6.27 5.19 5.76
C VAL A 44 -5.94 5.76 4.40
N ASN A 45 -6.34 7.01 4.15
CA ASN A 45 -6.01 7.67 2.89
C ASN A 45 -4.54 8.07 2.87
N PHE A 46 -3.91 8.00 1.70
CA PHE A 46 -2.50 8.38 1.55
C PHE A 46 -2.23 9.80 2.05
N GLU A 47 -3.16 10.70 1.79
CA GLU A 47 -2.98 12.10 2.18
C GLU A 47 -2.97 12.31 3.69
N GLU A 48 -3.41 11.33 4.46
CA GLU A 48 -3.35 11.40 5.92
C GLU A 48 -2.00 10.95 6.46
N ILE A 49 -1.14 10.39 5.63
CA ILE A 49 0.13 9.82 6.08
C ILE A 49 1.28 10.70 5.60
N PRO A 50 2.13 11.19 6.52
CA PRO A 50 3.26 12.03 6.13
C PRO A 50 4.14 11.36 5.08
N GLY A 51 4.49 12.08 4.04
CA GLY A 51 5.38 11.61 2.99
C GLY A 51 4.72 10.81 1.89
N PHE A 52 3.50 10.36 2.10
CA PHE A 52 2.75 9.68 1.03
C PHE A 52 2.21 10.72 0.06
N GLN A 53 2.33 10.42 -1.23
CA GLN A 53 1.79 11.31 -2.25
C GLN A 53 0.38 10.89 -2.59
N PRO A 54 -0.57 11.83 -2.67
CA PRO A 54 -1.92 11.48 -3.09
C PRO A 54 -1.91 11.07 -4.56
N SER A 55 -2.79 10.13 -4.91
CA SER A 55 -2.95 9.75 -6.30
C SER A 55 -3.53 10.92 -7.08
N THR A 56 -3.05 11.14 -8.30
CA THR A 56 -3.55 12.22 -9.15
C THR A 56 -4.86 11.85 -9.84
N ALA A 57 -5.24 10.59 -9.84
CA ALA A 57 -6.49 10.16 -10.47
C ALA A 57 -7.66 10.53 -9.56
N PRO A 58 -8.60 11.36 -10.02
CA PRO A 58 -9.67 11.84 -9.16
C PRO A 58 -10.55 10.76 -8.54
N SER A 59 -10.72 9.66 -9.23
CA SER A 59 -11.59 8.57 -8.76
C SER A 59 -10.83 7.50 -7.98
N HIS A 60 -9.51 7.64 -7.84
CA HIS A 60 -8.68 6.61 -7.25
C HIS A 60 -7.73 7.19 -6.22
N GLY A 61 -8.28 7.85 -5.23
CA GLY A 61 -7.46 8.29 -4.11
C GLY A 61 -6.76 7.09 -3.50
N GLY A 62 -5.44 7.18 -3.32
CA GLY A 62 -4.67 6.10 -2.75
C GLY A 62 -5.03 5.87 -1.30
N LYS A 63 -5.06 4.61 -0.89
CA LYS A 63 -5.34 4.28 0.50
C LYS A 63 -4.63 3.00 0.91
N LEU A 64 -4.38 2.90 2.20
CA LEU A 64 -3.91 1.67 2.83
C LEU A 64 -5.10 1.03 3.53
N ILE A 65 -5.20 -0.28 3.44
CA ILE A 65 -6.24 -1.03 4.15
C ILE A 65 -5.53 -2.04 5.04
N PHE A 66 -5.65 -1.85 6.34
CA PHE A 66 -5.10 -2.76 7.34
C PHE A 66 -6.18 -3.71 7.81
N GLY A 67 -5.85 -4.97 7.94
CA GLY A 67 -6.81 -5.95 8.43
C GLY A 67 -6.19 -7.32 8.45
N THR A 68 -7.06 -8.33 8.59
CA THR A 68 -6.61 -9.71 8.63
C THR A 68 -7.29 -10.53 7.55
N PHE A 69 -6.60 -11.58 7.13
CA PHE A 69 -7.15 -12.56 6.24
C PHE A 69 -6.72 -13.91 6.77
N LYS A 70 -7.68 -14.72 7.19
CA LYS A 70 -7.44 -16.05 7.78
C LYS A 70 -6.40 -15.98 8.90
N GLY A 71 -6.52 -14.98 9.75
CA GLY A 71 -5.64 -14.83 10.91
C GLY A 71 -4.30 -14.18 10.64
N VAL A 72 -4.04 -13.77 9.40
CA VAL A 72 -2.78 -13.13 9.04
C VAL A 72 -2.99 -11.63 8.92
N ASN A 73 -2.19 -10.84 9.64
CA ASN A 73 -2.23 -9.38 9.56
C ASN A 73 -1.61 -8.93 8.25
N LEU A 74 -2.33 -8.12 7.50
CA LEU A 74 -1.82 -7.62 6.23
C LEU A 74 -2.25 -6.19 5.98
N CYS A 75 -1.58 -5.57 5.00
CA CYS A 75 -1.92 -4.25 4.53
C CYS A 75 -2.01 -4.28 3.01
N LEU A 76 -3.13 -3.79 2.50
CA LEU A 76 -3.31 -3.61 1.07
C LEU A 76 -3.02 -2.17 0.70
N MET A 77 -2.31 -1.97 -0.40
CA MET A 77 -2.08 -0.64 -0.95
C MET A 77 -2.86 -0.51 -2.25
N GLN A 78 -3.78 0.41 -2.27
CA GLN A 78 -4.61 0.68 -3.45
C GLN A 78 -4.27 2.07 -3.97
N GLY A 79 -4.12 2.22 -5.28
CA GLY A 79 -3.89 3.52 -5.87
C GLY A 79 -2.43 3.95 -5.85
N ARG A 80 -1.52 3.03 -6.17
CA ARG A 80 -0.08 3.34 -6.20
C ARG A 80 0.24 4.42 -7.23
N LEU A 81 1.34 5.13 -6.99
CA LEU A 81 1.86 6.12 -7.92
C LEU A 81 2.63 5.44 -9.04
N HIS A 82 2.72 6.12 -10.16
CA HIS A 82 3.49 5.65 -11.31
C HIS A 82 4.53 6.70 -11.71
N LEU A 83 5.67 6.23 -12.20
CA LEU A 83 6.74 7.13 -12.62
C LEU A 83 6.30 8.09 -13.72
N TYR A 84 5.43 7.65 -14.62
CA TYR A 84 4.98 8.51 -15.71
C TYR A 84 4.11 9.68 -15.24
N GLU A 85 3.68 9.69 -14.00
CA GLU A 85 2.93 10.80 -13.44
C GLU A 85 3.84 11.93 -12.93
N GLY A 86 5.13 11.83 -13.17
CA GLY A 86 6.07 12.85 -12.76
C GLY A 86 6.70 12.64 -11.39
N TYR A 87 6.43 11.54 -10.75
CA TYR A 87 7.01 11.24 -9.46
C TYR A 87 8.35 10.54 -9.59
N SER A 88 9.27 10.84 -8.66
CA SER A 88 10.56 10.18 -8.64
C SER A 88 10.42 8.73 -8.16
N ALA A 89 11.45 7.93 -8.43
CA ALA A 89 11.47 6.56 -7.94
C ALA A 89 11.36 6.51 -6.40
N ASN A 90 11.99 7.46 -5.70
CA ASN A 90 11.89 7.53 -4.25
C ASN A 90 10.46 7.79 -3.79
N GLN A 91 9.74 8.64 -4.49
CA GLN A 91 8.34 8.92 -4.13
C GLN A 91 7.44 7.72 -4.38
N VAL A 92 7.66 7.03 -5.50
CA VAL A 92 6.86 5.86 -5.86
C VAL A 92 7.08 4.71 -4.88
N THR A 93 8.31 4.52 -4.41
CA THR A 93 8.64 3.40 -3.52
C THR A 93 8.52 3.74 -2.03
N PHE A 94 8.24 4.99 -1.70
CA PHE A 94 8.16 5.41 -0.31
C PHE A 94 7.17 4.57 0.51
N PRO A 95 5.94 4.33 0.04
CA PRO A 95 5.00 3.50 0.80
C PRO A 95 5.52 2.09 1.08
N ILE A 96 6.23 1.52 0.12
CA ILE A 96 6.80 0.18 0.27
C ILE A 96 7.85 0.17 1.37
N ARG A 97 8.71 1.19 1.39
CA ARG A 97 9.74 1.31 2.42
C ARG A 97 9.14 1.51 3.80
N VAL A 98 8.04 2.26 3.87
CA VAL A 98 7.32 2.43 5.13
C VAL A 98 6.77 1.09 5.62
N MET A 99 6.18 0.31 4.73
CA MET A 99 5.64 -0.99 5.12
C MET A 99 6.74 -1.92 5.61
N ARG A 100 7.88 -1.91 4.96
CA ARG A 100 9.01 -2.73 5.38
C ARG A 100 9.49 -2.34 6.77
N ARG A 101 9.65 -1.05 7.02
CA ARG A 101 10.10 -0.55 8.33
C ARG A 101 9.05 -0.78 9.40
N LEU A 102 7.78 -0.77 9.01
CA LEU A 102 6.70 -1.04 9.94
C LEU A 102 6.71 -2.48 10.44
N GLY A 103 7.16 -3.41 9.60
CA GLY A 103 7.27 -4.81 10.01
C GLY A 103 6.88 -5.84 8.97
N ALA A 104 6.47 -5.39 7.79
CA ALA A 104 6.09 -6.34 6.75
C ALA A 104 7.32 -7.11 6.27
N LYS A 105 7.19 -8.42 6.23
CA LYS A 105 8.27 -9.31 5.82
C LYS A 105 8.17 -9.75 4.38
N ASN A 106 6.98 -9.70 3.82
CA ASN A 106 6.73 -10.08 2.44
C ASN A 106 5.96 -8.99 1.74
N LEU A 107 6.33 -8.73 0.51
CA LEU A 107 5.63 -7.76 -0.32
C LEU A 107 5.21 -8.45 -1.60
N PHE A 108 3.93 -8.37 -1.92
CA PHE A 108 3.39 -8.86 -3.17
C PHE A 108 2.96 -7.66 -4.00
N ILE A 109 3.43 -7.59 -5.23
CA ILE A 109 3.00 -6.56 -6.15
C ILE A 109 2.20 -7.24 -7.24
N THR A 110 0.93 -6.88 -7.35
CA THR A 110 0.06 -7.46 -8.35
C THR A 110 -0.18 -6.46 -9.45
N THR A 111 -0.12 -6.90 -10.68
CA THR A 111 -0.44 -6.08 -11.83
C THR A 111 -1.37 -6.85 -12.73
N VAL A 112 -2.35 -6.15 -13.29
CA VAL A 112 -3.21 -6.73 -14.29
C VAL A 112 -2.78 -6.13 -15.62
N SER A 113 -2.24 -6.97 -16.49
CA SER A 113 -1.92 -6.56 -17.84
C SER A 113 -3.16 -6.72 -18.69
N TYR A 114 -3.02 -6.63 -19.97
CA TYR A 114 -4.14 -6.56 -20.86
C TYR A 114 -4.84 -7.89 -21.08
N THR A 115 -5.94 -7.81 -21.76
CA THR A 115 -6.93 -8.82 -21.99
C THR A 115 -6.46 -10.24 -22.22
N HIS A 116 -5.37 -10.44 -22.91
CA HIS A 116 -4.86 -11.77 -23.19
C HIS A 116 -3.66 -12.12 -22.34
N LEU A 117 -3.34 -11.27 -21.38
CA LEU A 117 -2.20 -11.48 -20.51
C LEU A 117 -2.66 -11.87 -19.11
N ARG A 118 -1.82 -12.60 -18.43
CA ARG A 118 -2.09 -13.01 -17.07
C ARG A 118 -1.68 -11.93 -16.10
N ALA A 119 -2.27 -11.99 -14.91
CA ALA A 119 -1.77 -11.18 -13.81
C ALA A 119 -0.39 -11.70 -13.43
N HIS A 120 0.51 -10.77 -13.12
CA HIS A 120 1.85 -11.11 -12.68
C HIS A 120 1.99 -10.80 -11.20
N GLU A 121 2.61 -11.70 -10.48
CA GLU A 121 2.91 -11.51 -9.08
C GLU A 121 4.42 -11.47 -8.91
N THR A 122 4.87 -10.48 -8.15
CA THR A 122 6.27 -10.37 -7.81
C THR A 122 6.43 -10.37 -6.31
N VAL A 123 7.24 -11.27 -5.81
CA VAL A 123 7.55 -11.35 -4.39
C VAL A 123 8.92 -10.70 -4.18
N LEU A 124 8.97 -9.72 -3.33
CA LEU A 124 10.20 -8.99 -3.04
C LEU A 124 10.80 -9.38 -1.70
#